data_0d154faa92378e8bf04b6ef93c511aa2
#
_entry.id   0d154faa92378e8bf04b6ef93c511aa2
#
_cell.length_a   1.000
_cell.length_b   1.000
_cell.length_c   1.000
_cell.angle_alpha   90.00
_cell.angle_beta   90.00
_cell.angle_gamma   90.00
#
_symmetry.space_group_name_H-M   'P 1'
#
loop_
_entity.id
_entity.type
_entity.pdbx_description
1 polymer ?
#
loop_
_entity_poly.entity_id
_entity_poly.type
_entity_poly.pdbx_seq_one_letter_code
_entity_poly.pdbx_strand_id
1 'polypeptide(L)'
;FLARWKTAWISLGLDPLEWQGSLNTTVRGDALKSVFAQLPAGVRLGVNAGEFRTQNLPSSPTSSSPNATALPAVPALAFALREWDALFAACGPDVFSRVWIHWTVTDDFLNEVAALRALRTVWAHWLNERGVSPAAAPLWICAEGILPVEPGNYPHNPLVLTQWQLISAACGGADERCA
;
A
#
# COMPACT_ATOMS: atom_id res chain seq x y z
N PHE A 1 14.84 15.82 -4.84
CA PHE A 1 14.03 14.94 -5.68
C PHE A 1 12.85 15.70 -6.29
N LEU A 2 11.95 16.28 -5.51
CA LEU A 2 10.75 16.99 -5.98
C LEU A 2 11.05 18.17 -6.91
N ALA A 3 12.10 18.95 -6.64
CA ALA A 3 12.49 20.06 -7.51
C ALA A 3 12.90 19.58 -8.90
N ARG A 4 13.70 18.51 -8.99
CA ARG A 4 14.10 17.91 -10.27
C ARG A 4 12.91 17.31 -11.01
N TRP A 5 12.00 16.69 -10.29
CA TRP A 5 10.79 16.13 -10.84
C TRP A 5 9.88 17.22 -11.44
N LYS A 6 9.60 18.32 -10.71
CA LYS A 6 8.85 19.46 -11.25
C LYS A 6 9.50 20.05 -12.51
N THR A 7 10.82 20.21 -12.51
CA THR A 7 11.56 20.70 -13.69
C THR A 7 11.39 19.78 -14.88
N ALA A 8 11.47 18.46 -14.69
CA ALA A 8 11.27 17.48 -15.75
C ALA A 8 9.85 17.57 -16.34
N TRP A 9 8.81 17.71 -15.51
CA TRP A 9 7.42 17.84 -15.97
C TRP A 9 7.22 19.12 -16.80
N ILE A 10 7.72 20.24 -16.32
CA ILE A 10 7.64 21.52 -17.03
C ILE A 10 8.38 21.41 -18.38
N SER A 11 9.53 20.75 -18.42
CA SER A 11 10.28 20.55 -19.68
C SER A 11 9.54 19.68 -20.69
N LEU A 12 8.60 18.84 -20.25
CA LEU A 12 7.73 18.03 -21.10
C LEU A 12 6.42 18.76 -21.47
N GLY A 13 6.24 20.02 -21.04
CA GLY A 13 5.02 20.77 -21.29
C GLY A 13 3.81 20.31 -20.49
N LEU A 14 4.03 19.57 -19.41
CA LEU A 14 2.98 19.07 -18.52
C LEU A 14 2.86 19.98 -17.29
N ASP A 15 1.62 20.25 -16.86
CA ASP A 15 1.40 20.99 -15.61
C ASP A 15 1.60 20.07 -14.41
N PRO A 16 2.59 20.33 -13.53
CA PRO A 16 2.80 19.53 -12.33
C PRO A 16 1.60 19.54 -11.36
N LEU A 17 0.73 20.55 -11.45
CA LEU A 17 -0.47 20.67 -10.59
C LEU A 17 -1.60 19.75 -11.04
N GLU A 18 -1.63 19.36 -12.31
CA GLU A 18 -2.63 18.45 -12.87
C GLU A 18 -2.27 16.97 -12.67
N TRP A 19 -1.07 16.70 -12.17
CA TRP A 19 -0.63 15.32 -11.98
C TRP A 19 -1.45 14.60 -10.90
N GLN A 20 -1.95 13.42 -11.27
CA GLN A 20 -2.60 12.50 -10.37
C GLN A 20 -1.75 11.24 -10.27
N GLY A 21 -1.49 10.78 -9.06
CA GLY A 21 -0.65 9.60 -8.85
C GLY A 21 -0.42 9.31 -7.38
N SER A 22 0.51 8.42 -7.12
CA SER A 22 0.88 8.01 -5.78
C SER A 22 2.39 8.08 -5.57
N LEU A 23 2.79 8.35 -4.35
CA LEU A 23 4.19 8.41 -3.95
C LEU A 23 4.38 7.59 -2.68
N ASN A 24 5.18 6.53 -2.76
CA ASN A 24 5.71 5.85 -1.59
C ASN A 24 6.87 6.66 -1.02
N THR A 25 6.85 6.90 0.28
CA THR A 25 7.94 7.64 0.92
C THR A 25 8.38 6.99 2.22
N THR A 26 9.70 6.91 2.37
CA THR A 26 10.35 6.55 3.63
C THR A 26 10.72 7.77 4.48
N VAL A 27 10.45 8.97 3.96
CA VAL A 27 10.73 10.24 4.65
C VAL A 27 9.81 10.39 5.86
N ARG A 28 10.33 10.92 6.96
CA ARG A 28 9.65 11.05 8.25
C ARG A 28 9.76 12.46 8.82
N GLY A 29 8.88 12.79 9.77
CA GLY A 29 8.92 14.03 10.54
C GLY A 29 8.78 15.30 9.68
N ASP A 30 9.55 16.33 10.00
CA ASP A 30 9.48 17.64 9.32
C ASP A 30 9.80 17.57 7.83
N ALA A 31 10.67 16.65 7.42
CA ALA A 31 10.97 16.44 6.01
C ALA A 31 9.74 15.91 5.26
N LEU A 32 8.94 15.04 5.87
CA LEU A 32 7.67 14.57 5.31
C LEU A 32 6.65 15.71 5.17
N LYS A 33 6.53 16.57 6.18
CA LYS A 33 5.67 17.76 6.14
C LYS A 33 6.06 18.69 4.99
N SER A 34 7.35 18.94 4.81
CA SER A 34 7.88 19.75 3.71
C SER A 34 7.57 19.13 2.34
N VAL A 35 7.70 17.82 2.20
CA VAL A 35 7.34 17.08 0.98
C VAL A 35 5.84 17.22 0.70
N PHE A 36 5.01 16.95 1.71
CA PHE A 36 3.56 16.99 1.57
C PHE A 36 3.04 18.36 1.12
N ALA A 37 3.58 19.45 1.71
CA ALA A 37 3.20 20.81 1.35
C ALA A 37 3.55 21.19 -0.10
N GLN A 38 4.49 20.48 -0.72
CA GLN A 38 4.92 20.73 -2.10
C GLN A 38 4.24 19.82 -3.13
N LEU A 39 3.52 18.78 -2.67
CA LEU A 39 2.86 17.85 -3.57
C LEU A 39 1.57 18.45 -4.15
N PRO A 40 1.31 18.26 -5.45
CA PRO A 40 0.02 18.59 -6.05
C PRO A 40 -1.14 17.91 -5.32
N ALA A 41 -2.32 18.54 -5.34
CA ALA A 41 -3.50 18.02 -4.63
C ALA A 41 -3.93 16.62 -5.09
N GLY A 42 -3.69 16.28 -6.37
CA GLY A 42 -4.01 14.96 -6.94
C GLY A 42 -3.06 13.83 -6.54
N VAL A 43 -1.95 14.14 -5.83
CA VAL A 43 -0.95 13.13 -5.46
C VAL A 43 -1.27 12.55 -4.09
N ARG A 44 -1.34 11.22 -4.02
CA ARG A 44 -1.54 10.48 -2.78
C ARG A 44 -0.21 10.05 -2.15
N LEU A 45 -0.18 9.98 -0.83
CA LEU A 45 0.94 9.45 -0.06
C LEU A 45 0.72 7.96 0.24
N GLY A 46 1.70 7.13 -0.13
CA GLY A 46 1.64 5.69 0.01
C GLY A 46 2.20 5.19 1.34
N VAL A 47 1.49 4.27 1.96
CA VAL A 47 2.01 3.39 3.01
C VAL A 47 2.29 2.03 2.38
N ASN A 48 3.56 1.63 2.37
CA ASN A 48 3.97 0.38 1.73
C ASN A 48 3.95 -0.79 2.72
N ALA A 49 2.77 -1.29 3.03
CA ALA A 49 2.60 -2.48 3.86
C ALA A 49 3.00 -3.77 3.10
N GLY A 50 2.96 -3.73 1.77
CA GLY A 50 3.40 -4.83 0.92
C GLY A 50 4.89 -5.11 1.06
N GLU A 51 5.72 -4.09 0.96
CA GLU A 51 7.16 -4.21 1.18
C GLU A 51 7.50 -4.70 2.59
N PHE A 52 6.78 -4.21 3.60
CA PHE A 52 6.92 -4.71 4.98
C PHE A 52 6.64 -6.21 5.07
N ARG A 53 5.62 -6.71 4.38
CA ARG A 53 5.29 -8.15 4.34
C ARG A 53 6.38 -9.00 3.68
N THR A 54 7.06 -8.46 2.68
CA THR A 54 8.07 -9.20 1.90
C THR A 54 9.47 -9.11 2.48
N GLN A 55 9.88 -7.95 2.99
CA GLN A 55 11.25 -7.72 3.53
C GLN A 55 11.52 -8.44 4.86
N ASN A 56 10.49 -8.68 5.66
CA ASN A 56 10.65 -9.32 6.97
C ASN A 56 10.47 -10.84 6.92
N LEU A 57 10.59 -11.42 5.75
CA LEU A 57 10.69 -12.87 5.60
C LEU A 57 11.99 -13.36 6.20
N PRO A 58 11.98 -14.45 6.99
CA PRO A 58 13.22 -15.05 7.46
C PRO A 58 14.05 -15.47 6.25
N SER A 59 15.27 -14.94 6.16
CA SER A 59 16.23 -15.23 5.08
C SER A 59 16.79 -16.66 5.12
N SER A 60 16.26 -17.51 6.02
CA SER A 60 16.71 -18.88 6.19
C SER A 60 15.77 -19.85 5.47
N PRO A 61 16.28 -20.69 4.56
CA PRO A 61 15.50 -21.74 3.86
C PRO A 61 15.12 -22.92 4.76
N THR A 62 15.29 -22.80 6.08
CA THR A 62 15.00 -23.87 7.05
C THR A 62 13.55 -23.92 7.52
N SER A 63 12.69 -22.97 7.16
CA SER A 63 11.27 -23.13 7.39
C SER A 63 10.72 -24.06 6.31
N SER A 64 10.35 -25.26 6.69
CA SER A 64 9.79 -26.31 5.86
C SER A 64 8.39 -26.00 5.29
N SER A 65 7.98 -24.76 5.27
CA SER A 65 6.76 -24.32 4.60
C SER A 65 7.12 -23.75 3.22
N PRO A 66 6.82 -24.46 2.13
CA PRO A 66 7.10 -24.00 0.77
C PRO A 66 6.33 -22.74 0.37
N ASN A 67 5.45 -22.24 1.23
CA ASN A 67 4.50 -21.15 0.92
C ASN A 67 4.69 -19.88 1.78
N ALA A 68 5.80 -19.75 2.52
CA ALA A 68 6.03 -18.54 3.34
C ALA A 68 6.59 -17.40 2.49
N THR A 69 5.77 -16.86 1.59
CA THR A 69 6.17 -15.75 0.70
C THR A 69 5.85 -14.38 1.25
N ALA A 70 5.12 -14.28 2.37
CA ALA A 70 4.85 -13.00 3.03
C ALA A 70 4.50 -13.16 4.51
N LEU A 71 4.68 -12.09 5.30
CA LEU A 71 4.24 -12.06 6.68
C LEU A 71 2.70 -12.13 6.78
N PRO A 72 2.18 -12.70 7.89
CA PRO A 72 0.75 -12.65 8.18
C PRO A 72 0.17 -11.24 8.10
N ALA A 73 -1.13 -11.13 7.85
CA ALA A 73 -1.81 -9.85 7.69
C ALA A 73 -1.77 -8.97 8.94
N VAL A 74 -1.85 -9.56 10.14
CA VAL A 74 -1.94 -8.79 11.40
C VAL A 74 -0.71 -7.90 11.66
N PRO A 75 0.55 -8.36 11.54
CA PRO A 75 1.70 -7.48 11.63
C PRO A 75 1.70 -6.35 10.58
N ALA A 76 1.23 -6.63 9.36
CA ALA A 76 1.15 -5.62 8.31
C ALA A 76 0.07 -4.55 8.60
N LEU A 77 -1.07 -4.95 9.18
CA LEU A 77 -2.09 -4.02 9.66
C LEU A 77 -1.54 -3.13 10.79
N ALA A 78 -0.82 -3.70 11.75
CA ALA A 78 -0.18 -2.95 12.83
C ALA A 78 0.88 -1.96 12.29
N PHE A 79 1.65 -2.38 11.28
CA PHE A 79 2.58 -1.50 10.58
C PHE A 79 1.83 -0.35 9.90
N ALA A 80 0.75 -0.62 9.18
CA ALA A 80 -0.05 0.40 8.50
C ALA A 80 -0.59 1.44 9.49
N LEU A 81 -1.13 1.01 10.63
CA LEU A 81 -1.60 1.91 11.69
C LEU A 81 -0.49 2.84 12.20
N ARG A 82 0.69 2.29 12.48
CA ARG A 82 1.85 3.08 12.91
C ARG A 82 2.25 4.13 11.86
N GLU A 83 2.25 3.75 10.60
CA GLU A 83 2.60 4.66 9.51
C GLU A 83 1.54 5.76 9.33
N TRP A 84 0.26 5.44 9.48
CA TRP A 84 -0.82 6.43 9.47
C TRP A 84 -0.71 7.41 10.64
N ASP A 85 -0.37 6.94 11.84
CA ASP A 85 -0.10 7.81 12.98
C ASP A 85 1.07 8.77 12.71
N ALA A 86 2.14 8.28 12.10
CA ALA A 86 3.28 9.09 11.73
C ALA A 86 2.94 10.14 10.66
N LEU A 87 2.14 9.76 9.65
CA LEU A 87 1.63 10.69 8.64
C LEU A 87 0.75 11.78 9.23
N PHE A 88 -0.18 11.39 10.13
CA PHE A 88 -1.05 12.34 10.82
C PHE A 88 -0.28 13.31 11.69
N ALA A 89 0.66 12.80 12.48
CA ALA A 89 1.50 13.63 13.36
C ALA A 89 2.33 14.66 12.56
N ALA A 90 2.80 14.28 11.36
CA ALA A 90 3.61 15.16 10.53
C ALA A 90 2.78 16.17 9.71
N CYS A 91 1.66 15.75 9.12
CA CYS A 91 0.93 16.49 8.09
C CYS A 91 -0.43 17.01 8.56
N GLY A 92 -0.93 16.54 9.71
CA GLY A 92 -2.28 16.88 10.20
C GLY A 92 -3.41 16.20 9.43
N PRO A 93 -4.68 16.62 9.65
CA PRO A 93 -5.86 15.95 9.11
C PRO A 93 -5.99 16.01 7.58
N ASP A 94 -5.37 16.98 6.93
CA ASP A 94 -5.45 17.14 5.47
C ASP A 94 -4.83 15.97 4.69
N VAL A 95 -3.98 15.18 5.35
CA VAL A 95 -3.37 13.99 4.74
C VAL A 95 -4.37 12.88 4.48
N PHE A 96 -5.46 12.80 5.23
CA PHE A 96 -6.38 11.64 5.19
C PHE A 96 -7.04 11.43 3.84
N SER A 97 -7.41 12.50 3.15
CA SER A 97 -7.99 12.42 1.80
C SER A 97 -6.99 11.99 0.71
N ARG A 98 -5.71 11.92 1.07
CA ARG A 98 -4.60 11.69 0.16
C ARG A 98 -3.76 10.46 0.52
N VAL A 99 -4.23 9.61 1.44
CA VAL A 99 -3.55 8.36 1.82
C VAL A 99 -3.99 7.23 0.90
N TRP A 100 -3.02 6.41 0.53
CA TRP A 100 -3.26 5.11 -0.08
C TRP A 100 -2.36 4.06 0.58
N ILE A 101 -2.71 2.80 0.43
CA ILE A 101 -1.91 1.69 0.93
C ILE A 101 -1.57 0.71 -0.19
N HIS A 102 -0.31 0.32 -0.24
CA HIS A 102 0.16 -0.79 -1.05
C HIS A 102 0.13 -2.07 -0.21
N TRP A 103 -0.59 -3.07 -0.69
CA TRP A 103 -0.79 -4.34 -0.03
C TRP A 103 -0.35 -5.49 -0.92
N THR A 104 0.53 -6.33 -0.42
CA THR A 104 0.95 -7.54 -1.13
C THR A 104 0.01 -8.68 -0.81
N VAL A 105 -0.55 -9.31 -1.85
CA VAL A 105 -1.51 -10.41 -1.76
C VAL A 105 -0.79 -11.75 -1.96
N THR A 106 -1.07 -12.69 -1.07
CA THR A 106 -0.52 -14.06 -1.12
C THR A 106 -1.50 -15.04 -1.77
N ASP A 107 -1.16 -16.32 -1.74
CA ASP A 107 -2.01 -17.42 -2.19
C ASP A 107 -3.09 -17.83 -1.18
N ASP A 108 -3.06 -17.30 0.05
CA ASP A 108 -4.09 -17.55 1.08
C ASP A 108 -5.34 -16.72 0.84
N PHE A 109 -6.16 -17.17 -0.09
CA PHE A 109 -7.34 -16.44 -0.58
C PHE A 109 -8.24 -15.88 0.51
N LEU A 110 -8.67 -16.72 1.45
CA LEU A 110 -9.64 -16.29 2.47
C LEU A 110 -9.05 -15.29 3.45
N ASN A 111 -7.80 -15.50 3.85
CA ASN A 111 -7.10 -14.58 4.72
C ASN A 111 -6.83 -13.24 4.04
N GLU A 112 -6.51 -13.23 2.75
CA GLU A 112 -6.31 -11.97 2.02
C GLU A 112 -7.61 -11.19 1.83
N VAL A 113 -8.72 -11.86 1.50
CA VAL A 113 -10.04 -11.22 1.45
C VAL A 113 -10.41 -10.63 2.82
N ALA A 114 -10.20 -11.39 3.90
CA ALA A 114 -10.47 -10.94 5.26
C ALA A 114 -9.57 -9.77 5.65
N ALA A 115 -8.27 -9.83 5.33
CA ALA A 115 -7.30 -8.79 5.64
C ALA A 115 -7.63 -7.46 4.95
N LEU A 116 -7.95 -7.49 3.66
CA LEU A 116 -8.31 -6.28 2.91
C LEU A 116 -9.60 -5.63 3.42
N ARG A 117 -10.59 -6.45 3.80
CA ARG A 117 -11.81 -5.95 4.44
C ARG A 117 -11.54 -5.38 5.83
N ALA A 118 -10.72 -6.08 6.63
CA ALA A 118 -10.30 -5.62 7.95
C ALA A 118 -9.54 -4.29 7.85
N LEU A 119 -8.70 -4.12 6.84
CA LEU A 119 -7.95 -2.90 6.58
C LEU A 119 -8.87 -1.67 6.46
N ARG A 120 -9.97 -1.77 5.70
CA ARG A 120 -10.97 -0.70 5.60
C ARG A 120 -11.71 -0.45 6.92
N THR A 121 -12.02 -1.50 7.65
CA THR A 121 -12.67 -1.38 8.97
C THR A 121 -11.76 -0.69 9.97
N VAL A 122 -10.50 -1.10 10.01
CA VAL A 122 -9.46 -0.51 10.87
C VAL A 122 -9.24 0.97 10.50
N TRP A 123 -9.16 1.29 9.21
CA TRP A 123 -9.07 2.67 8.74
C TRP A 123 -10.25 3.53 9.19
N ALA A 124 -11.47 3.03 9.03
CA ALA A 124 -12.69 3.74 9.44
C ALA A 124 -12.72 3.98 10.96
N HIS A 125 -12.33 3.00 11.76
CA HIS A 125 -12.21 3.14 13.22
C HIS A 125 -11.17 4.18 13.59
N TRP A 126 -9.99 4.09 12.99
CA TRP A 126 -8.88 4.99 13.24
C TRP A 126 -9.21 6.45 12.90
N LEU A 127 -9.96 6.70 11.81
CA LEU A 127 -10.49 8.03 11.46
C LEU A 127 -11.51 8.53 12.47
N ASN A 128 -12.48 7.69 12.86
CA ASN A 128 -13.51 8.06 13.82
C ASN A 128 -12.92 8.47 15.17
N GLU A 129 -11.89 7.80 15.66
CA GLU A 129 -11.18 8.18 16.90
C GLU A 129 -10.55 9.57 16.82
N ARG A 130 -10.30 10.08 15.61
CA ARG A 130 -9.75 11.41 15.32
C ARG A 130 -10.79 12.43 14.88
N GLY A 131 -12.07 12.08 14.97
CA GLY A 131 -13.19 12.96 14.60
C GLY A 131 -13.35 13.18 13.10
N VAL A 132 -12.76 12.34 12.26
CA VAL A 132 -12.85 12.42 10.80
C VAL A 132 -13.84 11.40 10.27
N SER A 133 -14.78 11.85 9.43
CA SER A 133 -15.73 10.94 8.79
C SER A 133 -15.02 10.05 7.77
N PRO A 134 -15.17 8.71 7.83
CA PRO A 134 -14.61 7.81 6.84
C PRO A 134 -15.07 8.07 5.39
N ALA A 135 -16.27 8.64 5.23
CA ALA A 135 -16.78 9.03 3.91
C ALA A 135 -16.01 10.22 3.29
N ALA A 136 -15.44 11.10 4.13
CA ALA A 136 -14.64 12.22 3.66
C ALA A 136 -13.20 11.84 3.28
N ALA A 137 -12.74 10.68 3.75
CA ALA A 137 -11.37 10.21 3.55
C ALA A 137 -11.36 8.70 3.26
N PRO A 138 -11.85 8.25 2.10
CA PRO A 138 -11.84 6.84 1.74
C PRO A 138 -10.40 6.34 1.54
N LEU A 139 -10.09 5.17 2.12
CA LEU A 139 -8.80 4.53 1.92
C LEU A 139 -8.73 3.96 0.50
N TRP A 140 -7.69 4.33 -0.24
CA TRP A 140 -7.35 3.72 -1.51
C TRP A 140 -6.40 2.54 -1.30
N ILE A 141 -6.76 1.36 -1.80
CA ILE A 141 -5.99 0.13 -1.65
C ILE A 141 -5.49 -0.32 -3.02
N CYS A 142 -4.16 -0.29 -3.20
CA CYS A 142 -3.48 -0.92 -4.32
C CYS A 142 -2.97 -2.30 -3.89
N ALA A 143 -3.48 -3.35 -4.51
CA ALA A 143 -3.10 -4.72 -4.21
C ALA A 143 -2.21 -5.30 -5.31
N GLU A 144 -1.06 -5.86 -4.92
CA GLU A 144 -0.08 -6.47 -5.81
C GLU A 144 0.10 -7.95 -5.45
N GLY A 145 0.05 -8.82 -6.47
CA GLY A 145 0.33 -10.24 -6.33
C GLY A 145 1.83 -10.51 -6.19
N ILE A 146 2.19 -11.55 -5.42
CA ILE A 146 3.57 -12.05 -5.33
C ILE A 146 3.70 -13.27 -6.26
N LEU A 147 4.64 -13.18 -7.20
CA LEU A 147 5.05 -14.36 -7.94
C LEU A 147 6.04 -15.19 -7.11
N PRO A 148 5.90 -16.52 -7.08
CA PRO A 148 6.88 -17.38 -6.41
C PRO A 148 8.26 -17.21 -7.08
N VAL A 149 9.28 -17.12 -6.24
CA VAL A 149 10.69 -16.90 -6.69
C VAL A 149 11.22 -18.09 -7.50
N GLU A 150 10.70 -19.29 -7.27
CA GLU A 150 11.04 -20.47 -8.05
C GLU A 150 9.82 -21.00 -8.80
N PRO A 151 9.84 -21.00 -10.13
CA PRO A 151 8.86 -21.75 -10.88
C PRO A 151 9.07 -23.24 -10.55
N GLY A 152 8.18 -23.78 -9.72
CA GLY A 152 8.15 -25.22 -9.49
C GLY A 152 7.98 -26.00 -10.80
N ASN A 153 7.95 -27.32 -10.74
CA ASN A 153 7.83 -28.21 -11.91
C ASN A 153 6.56 -28.02 -12.76
N TYR A 154 5.75 -26.99 -12.47
CA TYR A 154 4.48 -26.70 -13.13
C TYR A 154 4.51 -25.32 -13.78
N PRO A 155 4.77 -25.22 -15.08
CA PRO A 155 4.93 -23.93 -15.79
C PRO A 155 3.66 -23.05 -15.81
N HIS A 156 2.49 -23.63 -15.53
CA HIS A 156 1.21 -22.90 -15.50
C HIS A 156 0.83 -22.39 -14.09
N ASN A 157 1.51 -22.82 -13.05
CA ASN A 157 1.22 -22.38 -11.67
C ASN A 157 1.30 -20.87 -11.46
N PRO A 158 2.28 -20.13 -12.01
CA PRO A 158 2.34 -18.69 -11.83
C PRO A 158 1.10 -17.98 -12.34
N LEU A 159 0.57 -18.37 -13.51
CA LEU A 159 -0.62 -17.78 -14.10
C LEU A 159 -1.87 -18.02 -13.27
N VAL A 160 -2.06 -19.25 -12.80
CA VAL A 160 -3.20 -19.61 -11.94
C VAL A 160 -3.10 -18.88 -10.60
N LEU A 161 -1.91 -18.83 -10.01
CA LEU A 161 -1.67 -18.12 -8.76
C LEU A 161 -1.96 -16.63 -8.89
N THR A 162 -1.45 -15.98 -9.94
CA THR A 162 -1.72 -14.57 -10.23
C THR A 162 -3.21 -14.29 -10.34
N GLN A 163 -3.95 -15.11 -11.08
CA GLN A 163 -5.41 -14.96 -11.18
C GLN A 163 -6.10 -15.13 -9.83
N TRP A 164 -5.68 -16.10 -9.04
CA TRP A 164 -6.21 -16.34 -7.70
C TRP A 164 -5.99 -15.15 -6.77
N GLN A 165 -4.79 -14.57 -6.79
CA GLN A 165 -4.44 -13.36 -6.06
C GLN A 165 -5.27 -12.14 -6.52
N LEU A 166 -5.44 -11.95 -7.82
CA LEU A 166 -6.26 -10.87 -8.37
C LEU A 166 -7.74 -11.01 -7.97
N ILE A 167 -8.28 -12.23 -7.97
CA ILE A 167 -9.65 -12.49 -7.52
C ILE A 167 -9.79 -12.22 -6.03
N SER A 168 -8.82 -12.64 -5.19
CA SER A 168 -8.85 -12.37 -3.76
C SER A 168 -8.80 -10.87 -3.47
N ALA A 169 -7.95 -10.12 -4.17
CA ALA A 169 -7.88 -8.67 -4.08
C ALA A 169 -9.22 -8.00 -4.48
N ALA A 170 -9.85 -8.49 -5.54
CA ALA A 170 -11.16 -8.01 -5.97
C ALA A 170 -12.25 -8.27 -4.93
N CYS A 171 -12.31 -9.48 -4.40
CA CYS A 171 -13.26 -9.87 -3.35
C CYS A 171 -12.99 -9.16 -2.03
N GLY A 172 -11.75 -8.82 -1.75
CA GLY A 172 -11.32 -8.03 -0.59
C GLY A 172 -11.63 -6.54 -0.72
N GLY A 173 -11.97 -6.07 -1.94
CA GLY A 173 -12.35 -4.67 -2.19
C GLY A 173 -11.14 -3.78 -2.44
N ALA A 174 -10.05 -4.28 -3.05
CA ALA A 174 -8.98 -3.43 -3.53
C ALA A 174 -9.46 -2.54 -4.69
N ASP A 175 -9.02 -1.28 -4.68
CA ASP A 175 -9.38 -0.29 -5.70
C ASP A 175 -8.54 -0.46 -6.97
N GLU A 176 -7.27 -0.84 -6.80
CA GLU A 176 -6.32 -1.10 -7.87
C GLU A 176 -5.65 -2.45 -7.66
N ARG A 177 -5.40 -3.18 -8.73
CA ARG A 177 -4.85 -4.53 -8.72
C ARG A 177 -3.77 -4.67 -9.77
N CYS A 178 -2.58 -5.08 -9.31
CA CYS A 178 -1.42 -5.36 -10.15
C CYS A 178 -0.96 -6.81 -9.92
N ALA A 179 -0.43 -7.44 -10.97
CA ALA A 179 0.10 -8.80 -10.93
C ALA A 179 1.45 -8.88 -11.65
#